data_44084a5e81916e040be18c4c254f15ef
#
_entry.id   44084a5e81916e040be18c4c254f15ef
#
_cell.length_a   1.000
_cell.length_b   1.000
_cell.length_c   1.000
_cell.angle_alpha   90.00
_cell.angle_beta   90.00
_cell.angle_gamma   90.00
#
_symmetry.space_group_name_H-M   'P 1'
#
loop_
_entity.id
_entity.type
_entity.pdbx_description
1 polymer ?
#
loop_
_entity_poly.entity_id
_entity_poly.type
_entity_poly.pdbx_seq_one_letter_code
_entity_poly.pdbx_strand_id
1 'polypeptide(L)'
;MSSSAFPLGGDLLSSAAKLKTARTARVASWDHSGKNEDAWVIQPGENAVLADLEGPGTITHLWFVQTCRKIVGPGLIPYSKSGVAMMEVHNALGLNYEVSDPDYYRKVIIKMYWDDSETPNVIAPIGDFFCLGHSMAANFQSLPFTVSVKPSEEKKYGGAAAFNCYLPMPFNKRARIEVENQGEEAYFQYFYIDYELHPEPLSKDTLYFHAHWRRENPTNGWAPEEIQTNSLETQVPNLDGKDNYVILETEGAGQYIGCNHSVAHFQGTWWGEGDDMIFIDDDTWPPSMHGTGGEDYFNQGWGMQKNAYPFCGTIIHEEDVPNHQVSYRWHLPDPVRFSKKIKVTLETGHANHLRDDWSTTAYWYQTLPAPKLEILPVEKRIPRKPAFPAGDHPAPPKIEALDPLRKSMVEQRQDRMEAFVNDRNAWLARRAEDSRKRAQKNTEDAKALRQRWLQGLGK
;
A
#
# COMPACT_ATOMS: atom_id res chain seq x y z
N MET A 1 -33.61 11.54 -8.73
CA MET A 1 -33.13 11.10 -10.06
C MET A 1 -31.64 11.46 -10.11
N SER A 2 -30.77 10.57 -9.74
CA SER A 2 -29.33 10.79 -9.85
C SER A 2 -28.86 10.16 -11.15
N SER A 3 -28.34 10.96 -12.04
CA SER A 3 -27.66 10.49 -13.23
C SER A 3 -26.36 9.79 -12.80
N SER A 4 -26.32 8.50 -12.91
CA SER A 4 -25.10 7.71 -12.80
C SER A 4 -24.24 7.89 -14.06
N ALA A 5 -23.66 9.06 -14.23
CA ALA A 5 -22.61 9.24 -15.21
C ALA A 5 -21.27 8.98 -14.51
N PHE A 6 -20.42 8.16 -15.10
CA PHE A 6 -19.06 7.88 -14.66
C PHE A 6 -18.29 9.20 -14.49
N PRO A 7 -17.87 9.60 -13.27
CA PRO A 7 -17.23 10.89 -13.05
C PRO A 7 -15.72 10.79 -13.18
N LEU A 8 -15.20 10.28 -14.27
CA LEU A 8 -13.78 10.40 -14.56
C LEU A 8 -13.46 11.82 -15.03
N GLY A 9 -13.03 12.67 -14.11
CA GLY A 9 -12.49 14.00 -14.37
C GLY A 9 -13.52 15.14 -14.54
N GLY A 10 -14.75 14.85 -14.92
CA GLY A 10 -15.77 15.88 -15.15
C GLY A 10 -16.21 16.59 -13.86
N ASP A 11 -16.40 15.87 -12.77
CA ASP A 11 -16.88 16.45 -11.51
C ASP A 11 -15.80 17.21 -10.76
N LEU A 12 -14.53 16.78 -10.81
CA LEU A 12 -13.42 17.48 -10.15
C LEU A 12 -13.21 18.87 -10.77
N LEU A 13 -13.12 18.96 -12.09
CA LEU A 13 -12.92 20.22 -12.81
C LEU A 13 -14.18 21.10 -12.77
N SER A 14 -15.36 20.51 -12.93
CA SER A 14 -16.63 21.25 -12.89
C SER A 14 -16.96 21.78 -11.50
N SER A 15 -16.52 21.10 -10.44
CA SER A 15 -16.70 21.54 -9.06
C SER A 15 -15.89 22.79 -8.74
N ALA A 16 -14.75 23.00 -9.41
CA ALA A 16 -13.93 24.20 -9.25
C ALA A 16 -14.65 25.51 -9.66
N ALA A 17 -15.61 25.42 -10.57
CA ALA A 17 -16.41 26.57 -11.02
C ALA A 17 -17.71 26.77 -10.19
N LYS A 18 -17.96 25.95 -9.15
CA LYS A 18 -19.16 26.04 -8.31
C LYS A 18 -18.85 26.73 -6.99
N LEU A 19 -19.70 27.71 -6.63
CA LEU A 19 -19.60 28.33 -5.31
C LEU A 19 -19.94 27.31 -4.23
N LYS A 20 -19.04 27.18 -3.25
CA LYS A 20 -19.22 26.36 -2.05
C LYS A 20 -19.41 27.26 -0.82
N THR A 21 -20.17 26.82 0.15
CA THR A 21 -20.36 27.50 1.44
C THR A 21 -19.25 27.17 2.45
N ALA A 22 -18.43 26.16 2.17
CA ALA A 22 -17.32 25.76 3.01
C ALA A 22 -16.22 26.84 3.08
N ARG A 23 -15.57 26.96 4.21
CA ARG A 23 -14.42 27.85 4.43
C ARG A 23 -13.13 27.06 4.35
N THR A 24 -12.27 27.39 3.40
CA THR A 24 -10.92 26.83 3.29
C THR A 24 -9.99 27.38 4.39
N ALA A 25 -9.21 26.50 5.00
CA ALA A 25 -8.19 26.84 5.98
C ALA A 25 -6.97 25.90 5.84
N ARG A 26 -5.88 26.24 6.52
CA ARG A 26 -4.63 25.48 6.52
C ARG A 26 -4.00 25.49 7.92
N VAL A 27 -3.52 24.33 8.35
CA VAL A 27 -2.50 24.23 9.41
C VAL A 27 -1.17 23.88 8.72
N ALA A 28 -0.09 24.53 9.15
CA ALA A 28 1.22 24.35 8.54
C ALA A 28 2.36 24.58 9.55
N SER A 29 3.54 24.13 9.18
CA SER A 29 4.74 24.27 10.01
C SER A 29 5.36 25.67 10.00
N TRP A 30 4.73 26.68 9.40
CA TRP A 30 5.28 28.02 9.21
C TRP A 30 5.67 28.72 10.52
N ASP A 31 6.69 29.55 10.47
CA ASP A 31 7.20 30.31 11.63
C ASP A 31 6.27 31.46 12.00
N HIS A 32 5.50 31.28 13.08
CA HIS A 32 4.52 32.25 13.58
C HIS A 32 5.13 33.59 14.01
N SER A 33 6.45 33.68 14.14
CA SER A 33 7.15 34.97 14.38
C SER A 33 7.25 35.84 13.12
N GLY A 34 6.87 35.32 11.96
CA GLY A 34 7.01 35.97 10.64
C GLY A 34 8.39 35.85 10.05
N LYS A 35 9.27 35.06 10.66
CA LYS A 35 10.57 34.68 10.07
C LYS A 35 10.40 33.44 9.21
N ASN A 36 11.47 32.70 8.94
CA ASN A 36 11.46 31.56 8.02
C ASN A 36 12.13 30.30 8.63
N GLU A 37 12.00 30.10 9.94
CA GLU A 37 12.44 28.87 10.60
C GLU A 37 11.30 27.84 10.62
N ASP A 38 10.80 27.49 9.44
CA ASP A 38 9.55 26.77 9.23
C ASP A 38 9.62 25.24 9.51
N ALA A 39 10.83 24.72 9.68
CA ALA A 39 11.00 23.30 9.96
C ALA A 39 10.70 22.98 11.44
N TRP A 40 9.81 22.03 11.67
CA TRP A 40 9.67 21.42 12.99
C TRP A 40 10.71 20.33 13.16
N VAL A 41 11.38 20.33 14.32
CA VAL A 41 12.35 19.29 14.69
C VAL A 41 11.65 18.32 15.62
N ILE A 42 11.45 17.10 15.16
CA ILE A 42 10.79 16.04 15.94
C ILE A 42 11.87 15.14 16.55
N GLN A 43 11.96 15.18 17.88
CA GLN A 43 12.98 14.45 18.63
C GLN A 43 12.71 12.95 18.71
N PRO A 44 13.73 12.11 18.98
CA PRO A 44 13.51 10.70 19.31
C PRO A 44 12.50 10.52 20.45
N GLY A 45 11.53 9.62 20.25
CA GLY A 45 10.45 9.33 21.21
C GLY A 45 9.34 10.39 21.27
N GLU A 46 9.43 11.47 20.49
CA GLU A 46 8.41 12.51 20.48
C GLU A 46 7.18 12.09 19.65
N ASN A 47 6.00 12.35 20.20
CA ASN A 47 4.72 12.29 19.49
C ASN A 47 4.22 13.72 19.27
N ALA A 48 4.42 14.27 18.08
CA ALA A 48 4.07 15.64 17.74
C ALA A 48 2.67 15.72 17.13
N VAL A 49 1.80 16.55 17.69
CA VAL A 49 0.48 16.85 17.12
C VAL A 49 0.65 17.91 16.04
N LEU A 50 0.47 17.52 14.78
CA LEU A 50 0.59 18.41 13.62
C LEU A 50 -0.69 19.25 13.44
N ALA A 51 -1.85 18.66 13.68
CA ALA A 51 -3.15 19.33 13.61
C ALA A 51 -4.13 18.75 14.63
N ASP A 52 -4.96 19.62 15.19
CA ASP A 52 -6.09 19.29 16.05
C ASP A 52 -7.24 20.24 15.67
N LEU A 53 -8.18 19.75 14.88
CA LEU A 53 -9.19 20.55 14.19
C LEU A 53 -10.56 20.26 14.76
N GLU A 54 -11.32 21.31 15.07
CA GLU A 54 -12.74 21.21 15.39
C GLU A 54 -13.57 21.18 14.11
N GLY A 55 -14.58 20.31 14.05
CA GLY A 55 -15.47 20.11 12.91
C GLY A 55 -16.82 20.80 13.01
N PRO A 56 -17.71 20.57 12.04
CA PRO A 56 -17.54 19.62 10.93
C PRO A 56 -16.61 20.14 9.82
N GLY A 57 -15.87 19.24 9.23
CA GLY A 57 -14.89 19.59 8.20
C GLY A 57 -14.44 18.41 7.33
N THR A 58 -13.59 18.70 6.37
CA THR A 58 -12.91 17.70 5.52
C THR A 58 -11.49 18.14 5.26
N ILE A 59 -10.50 17.31 5.62
CA ILE A 59 -9.12 17.51 5.16
C ILE A 59 -9.09 17.14 3.68
N THR A 60 -8.57 18.03 2.86
CA THR A 60 -8.60 17.91 1.39
C THR A 60 -7.24 17.65 0.78
N HIS A 61 -6.15 17.97 1.52
CA HIS A 61 -4.81 17.78 1.05
C HIS A 61 -3.82 17.72 2.20
N LEU A 62 -2.88 16.79 2.11
CA LEU A 62 -1.68 16.73 2.93
C LEU A 62 -0.46 16.95 2.03
N TRP A 63 0.40 17.89 2.39
CA TRP A 63 1.72 18.04 1.81
C TRP A 63 2.76 17.93 2.93
N PHE A 64 3.67 16.98 2.81
CA PHE A 64 4.74 16.75 3.77
C PHE A 64 6.09 16.74 3.08
N VAL A 65 7.06 17.45 3.66
CA VAL A 65 8.47 17.37 3.29
C VAL A 65 9.27 17.11 4.53
N GLN A 66 10.13 16.11 4.48
CA GLN A 66 10.87 15.67 5.65
C GLN A 66 12.28 15.21 5.29
N THR A 67 13.16 15.26 6.27
CA THR A 67 14.53 14.78 6.14
C THR A 67 15.13 14.43 7.50
N CYS A 68 15.79 13.27 7.56
CA CYS A 68 16.60 12.85 8.69
C CYS A 68 18.06 12.97 8.31
N ARG A 69 18.68 14.11 8.60
CA ARG A 69 20.04 14.48 8.15
C ARG A 69 20.85 15.11 9.25
N LYS A 70 22.15 14.86 9.23
CA LYS A 70 23.14 15.52 10.08
C LYS A 70 24.17 16.28 9.22
N ILE A 71 24.76 17.31 9.80
CA ILE A 71 25.91 18.02 9.25
C ILE A 71 27.15 17.19 9.52
N VAL A 72 27.92 16.88 8.47
CA VAL A 72 29.13 16.07 8.57
C VAL A 72 30.42 16.84 8.31
N GLY A 73 30.33 18.13 8.12
CA GLY A 73 31.51 19.00 7.97
C GLY A 73 31.30 20.16 7.03
N PRO A 74 32.33 20.98 6.84
CA PRO A 74 32.29 22.06 5.85
C PRO A 74 32.17 21.48 4.45
N GLY A 75 31.31 22.08 3.64
CA GLY A 75 31.14 21.72 2.23
C GLY A 75 32.28 22.23 1.39
N LEU A 76 32.77 21.39 0.50
CA LEU A 76 33.76 21.76 -0.52
C LEU A 76 33.11 21.96 -1.90
N ILE A 77 31.80 22.18 -1.96
CA ILE A 77 31.08 22.28 -3.24
C ILE A 77 31.28 23.67 -3.79
N PRO A 78 31.91 23.80 -4.98
CA PRO A 78 32.06 25.08 -5.64
C PRO A 78 30.69 25.72 -5.89
N TYR A 79 30.62 27.03 -5.75
CA TYR A 79 29.42 27.79 -6.10
C TYR A 79 29.02 27.49 -7.54
N SER A 80 27.84 26.90 -7.72
CA SER A 80 27.26 26.64 -9.03
C SER A 80 26.65 27.94 -9.58
N LYS A 81 27.04 28.32 -10.79
CA LYS A 81 26.48 29.50 -11.48
C LYS A 81 25.08 29.23 -12.07
N SER A 82 24.61 28.01 -12.01
CA SER A 82 23.31 27.61 -12.56
C SER A 82 22.22 27.74 -11.50
N GLY A 83 21.52 28.84 -11.49
CA GLY A 83 20.21 29.06 -10.89
C GLY A 83 19.89 28.43 -9.53
N VAL A 84 19.24 29.15 -8.74
CA VAL A 84 19.04 29.01 -7.31
C VAL A 84 18.00 27.94 -7.00
N ALA A 85 18.40 26.69 -6.74
CA ALA A 85 17.59 25.80 -5.91
C ALA A 85 17.96 26.02 -4.43
N MET A 86 17.00 25.94 -3.52
CA MET A 86 17.20 26.10 -2.06
C MET A 86 18.36 25.27 -1.49
N MET A 87 18.72 24.16 -2.11
CA MET A 87 19.89 23.35 -1.73
C MET A 87 21.23 23.99 -2.07
N GLU A 88 21.26 24.92 -3.00
CA GLU A 88 22.47 25.68 -3.32
C GLU A 88 22.78 26.71 -2.23
N VAL A 89 21.76 27.17 -1.49
CA VAL A 89 21.97 28.02 -0.30
C VAL A 89 22.73 27.29 0.79
N HIS A 90 22.37 26.02 1.06
CA HIS A 90 23.12 25.20 2.01
C HIS A 90 24.53 24.90 1.49
N ASN A 91 24.69 24.64 0.20
CA ASN A 91 26.01 24.49 -0.43
C ASN A 91 26.79 25.79 -0.41
N ALA A 92 26.14 26.93 -0.63
CA ALA A 92 26.75 28.25 -0.53
C ALA A 92 27.23 28.58 0.90
N LEU A 93 26.59 28.04 1.92
CA LEU A 93 27.05 28.10 3.32
C LEU A 93 28.20 27.11 3.61
N GLY A 94 28.57 26.27 2.65
CA GLY A 94 29.66 25.34 2.80
C GLY A 94 29.39 24.18 3.78
N LEU A 95 28.16 23.70 3.84
CA LEU A 95 27.75 22.58 4.70
C LEU A 95 27.48 21.31 3.90
N ASN A 96 28.02 20.19 4.35
CA ASN A 96 27.70 18.86 3.85
C ASN A 96 26.72 18.15 4.79
N TYR A 97 25.76 17.42 4.18
CA TYR A 97 24.74 16.67 4.90
C TYR A 97 24.78 15.20 4.50
N GLU A 98 24.57 14.34 5.47
CA GLU A 98 24.33 12.91 5.28
C GLU A 98 22.99 12.51 5.88
N VAL A 99 22.34 11.49 5.30
CA VAL A 99 21.21 10.84 5.94
C VAL A 99 21.70 10.19 7.23
N SER A 100 21.16 10.58 8.38
CA SER A 100 21.56 10.07 9.68
C SER A 100 20.88 8.73 10.00
N ASP A 101 19.65 8.53 9.55
CA ASP A 101 18.92 7.28 9.68
C ASP A 101 18.23 6.92 8.35
N PRO A 102 18.78 5.96 7.57
CA PRO A 102 18.21 5.57 6.30
C PRO A 102 16.86 4.85 6.41
N ASP A 103 16.49 4.39 7.60
CA ASP A 103 15.26 3.64 7.85
C ASP A 103 14.17 4.50 8.52
N TYR A 104 14.40 5.82 8.69
CA TYR A 104 13.49 6.67 9.44
C TYR A 104 12.07 6.69 8.87
N TYR A 105 11.86 6.49 7.58
CA TYR A 105 10.52 6.34 6.99
C TYR A 105 9.69 5.21 7.60
N ARG A 106 10.34 4.13 8.09
CA ARG A 106 9.70 3.02 8.79
C ARG A 106 9.67 3.21 10.32
N LYS A 107 10.45 4.15 10.86
CA LYS A 107 10.52 4.47 12.28
C LYS A 107 9.59 5.63 12.68
N VAL A 108 9.29 6.53 11.76
CA VAL A 108 8.30 7.60 11.97
C VAL A 108 6.91 7.09 11.59
N ILE A 109 5.97 7.21 12.53
CA ILE A 109 4.58 6.75 12.37
C ILE A 109 3.67 7.95 12.22
N ILE A 110 2.80 7.93 11.20
CA ILE A 110 1.67 8.85 11.08
C ILE A 110 0.44 8.21 11.73
N LYS A 111 -0.27 9.00 12.53
CA LYS A 111 -1.53 8.61 13.20
C LYS A 111 -2.59 9.66 12.95
N MET A 112 -3.81 9.22 12.65
CA MET A 112 -4.96 10.13 12.51
C MET A 112 -6.16 9.59 13.25
N TYR A 113 -6.91 10.50 13.87
CA TYR A 113 -8.06 10.18 14.71
C TYR A 113 -9.24 11.02 14.26
N TRP A 114 -10.41 10.39 14.14
CA TRP A 114 -11.64 11.05 13.73
C TRP A 114 -12.66 11.04 14.87
N ASP A 115 -13.27 12.21 15.09
CA ASP A 115 -14.34 12.43 16.04
C ASP A 115 -13.98 11.95 17.46
N ASP A 116 -14.73 10.99 18.00
CA ASP A 116 -14.55 10.46 19.35
C ASP A 116 -13.63 9.22 19.41
N SER A 117 -12.91 8.91 18.33
CA SER A 117 -12.04 7.72 18.29
C SER A 117 -10.89 7.85 19.29
N GLU A 118 -10.82 6.93 20.24
CA GLU A 118 -9.74 6.84 21.24
C GLU A 118 -8.45 6.23 20.68
N THR A 119 -8.58 5.41 19.63
CA THR A 119 -7.47 4.77 18.91
C THR A 119 -7.37 5.31 17.49
N PRO A 120 -6.17 5.29 16.85
CA PRO A 120 -6.03 5.84 15.53
C PRO A 120 -6.83 5.06 14.49
N ASN A 121 -7.50 5.79 13.60
CA ASN A 121 -8.17 5.26 12.40
C ASN A 121 -7.19 5.14 11.22
N VAL A 122 -6.09 5.86 11.29
CA VAL A 122 -4.94 5.74 10.37
C VAL A 122 -3.70 5.49 11.21
N ILE A 123 -2.96 4.41 10.90
CA ILE A 123 -1.66 4.14 11.50
C ILE A 123 -0.76 3.42 10.50
N ALA A 124 0.33 4.06 10.13
CA ALA A 124 1.30 3.52 9.18
C ALA A 124 2.68 4.17 9.37
N PRO A 125 3.77 3.52 8.97
CA PRO A 125 5.04 4.19 8.76
C PRO A 125 4.87 5.29 7.71
N ILE A 126 5.51 6.43 7.94
CA ILE A 126 5.24 7.62 7.12
C ILE A 126 5.58 7.44 5.64
N GLY A 127 6.67 6.74 5.32
CA GLY A 127 7.01 6.45 3.93
C GLY A 127 5.96 5.56 3.26
N ASP A 128 5.54 4.48 3.93
CA ASP A 128 4.56 3.54 3.42
C ASP A 128 3.15 4.15 3.29
N PHE A 129 2.79 5.11 4.17
CA PHE A 129 1.55 5.85 4.01
C PHE A 129 1.51 6.65 2.69
N PHE A 130 2.65 7.13 2.22
CA PHE A 130 2.78 7.83 0.94
C PHE A 130 3.32 6.93 -0.20
N CYS A 131 3.18 5.62 -0.08
CA CYS A 131 3.58 4.62 -1.07
C CYS A 131 5.10 4.50 -1.30
N LEU A 132 5.94 5.01 -0.40
CA LEU A 132 7.38 4.78 -0.42
C LEU A 132 7.76 3.60 0.46
N GLY A 133 7.58 2.40 -0.06
CA GLY A 133 8.03 1.17 0.59
C GLY A 133 9.54 1.07 0.73
N HIS A 134 9.99 0.13 1.55
CA HIS A 134 11.40 -0.14 1.82
C HIS A 134 12.19 1.05 2.37
N SER A 135 11.55 2.12 2.87
CA SER A 135 12.22 3.37 3.27
C SER A 135 12.95 4.07 2.11
N MET A 136 12.56 3.83 0.89
CA MET A 136 13.26 4.27 -0.31
C MET A 136 12.54 5.43 -1.00
N ALA A 137 13.27 6.51 -1.29
CA ALA A 137 12.73 7.67 -2.00
C ALA A 137 12.61 7.38 -3.50
N ALA A 138 11.42 7.62 -4.08
CA ALA A 138 11.17 7.45 -5.49
C ALA A 138 10.11 8.43 -6.00
N ASN A 139 10.26 8.89 -7.24
CA ASN A 139 9.26 9.72 -7.91
C ASN A 139 8.09 8.87 -8.40
N PHE A 140 6.87 9.32 -8.15
CA PHE A 140 5.69 8.77 -8.81
C PHE A 140 4.52 9.74 -8.78
N GLN A 141 3.53 9.47 -9.63
CA GLN A 141 2.29 10.20 -9.71
C GLN A 141 1.12 9.21 -9.87
N SER A 142 0.15 9.29 -8.96
CA SER A 142 -1.15 8.66 -9.09
C SER A 142 -2.25 9.68 -8.84
N LEU A 143 -3.53 9.30 -8.93
CA LEU A 143 -4.62 10.22 -8.65
C LEU A 143 -4.62 10.68 -7.18
N PRO A 144 -4.57 9.76 -6.17
CA PRO A 144 -4.64 10.17 -4.77
C PRO A 144 -3.30 10.55 -4.13
N PHE A 145 -2.17 10.08 -4.67
CA PHE A 145 -0.84 10.33 -4.09
C PHE A 145 0.17 10.74 -5.16
N THR A 146 1.01 11.69 -4.80
CA THR A 146 2.21 12.02 -5.59
C THR A 146 3.42 12.18 -4.69
N VAL A 147 4.58 11.76 -5.17
CA VAL A 147 5.86 12.00 -4.49
C VAL A 147 6.85 12.60 -5.47
N SER A 148 7.49 13.67 -5.05
CA SER A 148 8.55 14.34 -5.82
C SER A 148 9.89 14.20 -5.10
N VAL A 149 10.87 13.70 -5.82
CA VAL A 149 12.22 13.43 -5.32
C VAL A 149 13.24 14.03 -6.28
N LYS A 150 14.29 14.66 -5.76
CA LYS A 150 15.40 15.10 -6.59
C LYS A 150 16.14 13.91 -7.19
N PRO A 151 16.71 14.02 -8.41
CA PRO A 151 17.49 12.93 -9.00
C PRO A 151 18.62 12.41 -8.11
N SER A 152 19.24 13.29 -7.31
CA SER A 152 20.31 12.93 -6.36
C SER A 152 19.82 12.17 -5.13
N GLU A 153 18.52 12.16 -4.84
CA GLU A 153 17.90 11.49 -3.70
C GLU A 153 17.11 10.25 -4.11
N GLU A 154 16.87 10.08 -5.41
CA GLU A 154 16.08 8.96 -5.93
C GLU A 154 16.78 7.62 -5.65
N LYS A 155 16.01 6.63 -5.23
CA LYS A 155 16.47 5.29 -4.83
C LYS A 155 17.42 5.29 -3.62
N LYS A 156 17.48 6.38 -2.86
CA LYS A 156 18.18 6.41 -1.58
C LYS A 156 17.25 6.01 -0.44
N TYR A 157 17.76 5.20 0.46
CA TYR A 157 17.11 4.93 1.73
C TYR A 157 17.08 6.19 2.59
N GLY A 158 15.90 6.58 3.06
CA GLY A 158 15.70 7.81 3.82
C GLY A 158 15.98 9.09 3.01
N GLY A 159 15.99 9.03 1.69
CA GLY A 159 16.20 10.19 0.82
C GLY A 159 15.11 11.25 0.99
N ALA A 160 15.46 12.52 0.80
CA ALA A 160 14.50 13.61 0.95
C ALA A 160 13.44 13.59 -0.16
N ALA A 161 12.17 13.69 0.22
CA ALA A 161 11.05 13.66 -0.71
C ALA A 161 9.94 14.63 -0.27
N ALA A 162 9.14 15.08 -1.23
CA ALA A 162 7.90 15.80 -0.99
C ALA A 162 6.71 14.88 -1.25
N PHE A 163 5.90 14.66 -0.24
CA PHE A 163 4.75 13.78 -0.25
C PHE A 163 3.45 14.55 -0.38
N ASN A 164 2.51 14.05 -1.17
CA ASN A 164 1.16 14.59 -1.28
C ASN A 164 0.11 13.49 -1.17
N CYS A 165 -0.99 13.79 -0.47
CA CYS A 165 -2.19 12.98 -0.43
C CYS A 165 -3.41 13.85 -0.67
N TYR A 166 -4.25 13.45 -1.63
CA TYR A 166 -5.49 14.16 -2.03
C TYR A 166 -6.75 13.39 -1.67
N LEU A 167 -6.66 12.31 -0.90
CA LEU A 167 -7.83 11.59 -0.40
C LEU A 167 -8.58 12.47 0.59
N PRO A 168 -9.90 12.68 0.41
CA PRO A 168 -10.69 13.47 1.34
C PRO A 168 -10.82 12.75 2.69
N MET A 169 -10.65 13.47 3.79
CA MET A 169 -10.74 12.93 5.15
C MET A 169 -11.81 13.71 5.93
N PRO A 170 -13.07 13.31 5.84
CA PRO A 170 -14.18 13.98 6.51
C PRO A 170 -14.20 13.71 8.02
N PHE A 171 -14.67 14.67 8.81
CA PHE A 171 -14.89 14.57 10.25
C PHE A 171 -16.06 15.47 10.69
N ASN A 172 -16.81 15.03 11.69
CA ASN A 172 -17.96 15.80 12.20
C ASN A 172 -17.64 16.63 13.45
N LYS A 173 -16.77 16.12 14.33
CA LYS A 173 -16.45 16.76 15.59
C LYS A 173 -15.01 17.20 15.66
N ARG A 174 -14.09 16.30 15.33
CA ARG A 174 -12.65 16.52 15.51
C ARG A 174 -11.84 15.72 14.52
N ALA A 175 -10.75 16.32 14.02
CA ALA A 175 -9.69 15.60 13.32
C ALA A 175 -8.35 15.89 14.00
N ARG A 176 -7.62 14.84 14.41
CA ARG A 176 -6.29 14.97 14.98
C ARG A 176 -5.28 14.17 14.17
N ILE A 177 -4.20 14.84 13.77
CA ILE A 177 -3.09 14.24 13.04
C ILE A 177 -1.81 14.37 13.86
N GLU A 178 -1.12 13.26 14.04
CA GLU A 178 0.11 13.15 14.79
C GLU A 178 1.20 12.45 13.97
N VAL A 179 2.44 12.77 14.27
CA VAL A 179 3.61 11.97 13.89
C VAL A 179 4.38 11.57 15.14
N GLU A 180 4.80 10.31 15.20
CA GLU A 180 5.59 9.80 16.31
C GLU A 180 6.95 9.35 15.78
N ASN A 181 8.01 9.92 16.32
CA ASN A 181 9.37 9.52 15.99
C ASN A 181 9.82 8.38 16.92
N GLN A 182 9.75 7.16 16.45
CA GLN A 182 10.24 5.99 17.18
C GLN A 182 11.69 5.60 16.80
N GLY A 183 12.39 6.51 16.08
CA GLY A 183 13.80 6.37 15.76
C GLY A 183 14.73 6.91 16.86
N GLU A 184 16.03 6.78 16.64
CA GLU A 184 17.08 7.26 17.53
C GLU A 184 17.62 8.64 17.12
N GLU A 185 17.27 9.12 15.94
CA GLU A 185 17.69 10.38 15.35
C GLU A 185 16.53 11.36 15.26
N ALA A 186 16.79 12.64 15.50
CA ALA A 186 15.81 13.70 15.21
C ALA A 186 15.64 13.88 13.71
N TYR A 187 14.43 14.23 13.26
CA TYR A 187 14.18 14.55 11.87
C TYR A 187 13.46 15.90 11.74
N PHE A 188 13.55 16.50 10.56
CA PHE A 188 12.93 17.77 10.24
C PHE A 188 11.66 17.53 9.44
N GLN A 189 10.56 18.20 9.84
CA GLN A 189 9.25 18.10 9.21
C GLN A 189 8.74 19.45 8.78
N TYR A 190 8.46 19.60 7.47
CA TYR A 190 7.62 20.67 6.93
C TYR A 190 6.29 20.06 6.53
N PHE A 191 5.17 20.76 6.74
CA PHE A 191 3.87 20.24 6.36
C PHE A 191 2.83 21.32 6.08
N TYR A 192 1.88 20.97 5.19
CA TYR A 192 0.59 21.62 5.03
C TYR A 192 -0.50 20.59 5.23
N ILE A 193 -1.54 20.98 5.96
CA ILE A 193 -2.79 20.24 6.13
C ILE A 193 -3.89 21.21 5.72
N ASP A 194 -4.36 21.07 4.47
CA ASP A 194 -5.43 21.88 3.91
C ASP A 194 -6.78 21.25 4.22
N TYR A 195 -7.74 22.04 4.68
CA TYR A 195 -9.05 21.55 5.02
C TYR A 195 -10.16 22.55 4.72
N GLU A 196 -11.37 22.06 4.61
CA GLU A 196 -12.60 22.83 4.51
C GLU A 196 -13.41 22.67 5.81
N LEU A 197 -13.91 23.79 6.37
CA LEU A 197 -14.90 23.79 7.43
C LEU A 197 -16.28 23.88 6.80
N HIS A 198 -17.20 23.06 7.27
CA HIS A 198 -18.58 23.02 6.78
C HIS A 198 -19.52 23.74 7.79
N PRO A 199 -20.51 24.51 7.31
CA PRO A 199 -21.46 25.20 8.21
C PRO A 199 -22.43 24.22 8.89
N GLU A 200 -22.63 23.05 8.30
CA GLU A 200 -23.57 22.02 8.76
C GLU A 200 -22.86 20.67 8.92
N PRO A 201 -23.34 19.80 9.80
CA PRO A 201 -22.84 18.44 9.94
C PRO A 201 -22.82 17.70 8.59
N LEU A 202 -21.84 16.83 8.43
CA LEU A 202 -21.75 15.96 7.25
C LEU A 202 -22.95 14.99 7.19
N SER A 203 -23.28 14.56 5.99
CA SER A 203 -24.32 13.55 5.77
C SER A 203 -24.08 12.30 6.61
N LYS A 204 -25.15 11.66 7.05
CA LYS A 204 -25.08 10.36 7.79
C LYS A 204 -24.46 9.24 6.96
N ASP A 205 -24.45 9.38 5.63
CA ASP A 205 -23.84 8.44 4.69
C ASP A 205 -22.35 8.70 4.48
N THR A 206 -21.78 9.69 5.19
CA THR A 206 -20.35 10.00 5.10
C THR A 206 -19.56 8.93 5.83
N LEU A 207 -18.58 8.36 5.12
CA LEU A 207 -17.63 7.40 5.66
C LEU A 207 -16.33 8.09 6.07
N TYR A 208 -15.66 7.56 7.06
CA TYR A 208 -14.39 8.08 7.57
C TYR A 208 -13.21 7.37 6.94
N PHE A 209 -12.15 8.10 6.66
CA PHE A 209 -10.94 7.58 6.05
C PHE A 209 -10.15 6.72 7.03
N HIS A 210 -9.63 5.60 6.55
CA HIS A 210 -8.78 4.69 7.31
C HIS A 210 -7.57 4.28 6.47
N ALA A 211 -6.45 4.04 7.14
CA ALA A 211 -5.29 3.40 6.52
C ALA A 211 -4.52 2.56 7.56
N HIS A 212 -4.08 1.39 7.17
CA HIS A 212 -3.36 0.47 8.03
C HIS A 212 -2.23 -0.22 7.32
N TRP A 213 -1.04 -0.20 7.92
CA TRP A 213 0.13 -0.90 7.44
C TRP A 213 0.29 -2.26 8.10
N ARG A 214 0.56 -3.28 7.28
CA ARG A 214 0.81 -4.66 7.70
C ARG A 214 2.10 -5.17 7.06
N ARG A 215 2.73 -6.17 7.68
CA ARG A 215 3.92 -6.84 7.15
C ARG A 215 4.01 -8.27 7.64
N GLU A 216 4.43 -9.14 6.74
CA GLU A 216 4.91 -10.49 7.03
C GLU A 216 6.36 -10.62 6.52
N ASN A 217 7.27 -11.07 7.36
CA ASN A 217 8.69 -11.21 7.05
C ASN A 217 9.31 -12.36 7.83
N PRO A 218 9.45 -13.54 7.19
CA PRO A 218 8.91 -13.86 5.88
C PRO A 218 7.41 -14.15 5.90
N THR A 219 6.81 -14.19 4.70
CA THR A 219 5.47 -14.76 4.49
C THR A 219 5.48 -16.28 4.76
N ASN A 220 4.32 -16.88 4.95
CA ASN A 220 4.19 -18.27 5.37
C ASN A 220 4.24 -19.26 4.19
N GLY A 221 5.35 -19.25 3.41
CA GLY A 221 5.54 -20.13 2.27
C GLY A 221 5.89 -21.57 2.64
N TRP A 222 5.35 -22.52 1.89
CA TRP A 222 5.56 -23.95 2.11
C TRP A 222 6.61 -24.60 1.20
N ALA A 223 6.97 -23.98 0.07
CA ALA A 223 7.85 -24.62 -0.89
C ALA A 223 9.32 -24.58 -0.46
N PRO A 224 10.07 -25.66 -0.68
CA PRO A 224 11.52 -25.62 -0.66
C PRO A 224 12.06 -24.77 -1.84
N GLU A 225 13.33 -24.35 -1.75
CA GLU A 225 13.96 -23.45 -2.73
C GLU A 225 14.02 -24.04 -4.16
N GLU A 226 13.96 -25.35 -4.30
CA GLU A 226 14.02 -26.04 -5.59
C GLU A 226 12.74 -25.88 -6.41
N ILE A 227 11.61 -25.50 -5.80
CA ILE A 227 10.37 -25.26 -6.52
C ILE A 227 10.40 -23.88 -7.12
N GLN A 228 10.41 -23.83 -8.45
CA GLN A 228 10.32 -22.61 -9.23
C GLN A 228 8.85 -22.22 -9.44
N THR A 229 8.60 -20.92 -9.55
CA THR A 229 7.29 -20.40 -9.93
C THR A 229 6.85 -20.94 -11.30
N ASN A 230 5.54 -21.16 -11.48
CA ASN A 230 4.92 -21.73 -12.68
C ASN A 230 5.39 -23.16 -12.99
N SER A 231 5.54 -23.96 -11.96
CA SER A 231 5.87 -25.38 -12.08
C SER A 231 4.79 -26.27 -11.43
N LEU A 232 5.14 -27.11 -10.47
CA LEU A 232 4.20 -28.05 -9.88
C LEU A 232 3.27 -27.45 -8.83
N GLU A 233 3.65 -26.34 -8.22
CA GLU A 233 2.84 -25.62 -7.23
C GLU A 233 1.49 -25.15 -7.81
N THR A 234 1.40 -24.94 -9.13
CA THR A 234 0.15 -24.61 -9.84
C THR A 234 -0.96 -25.68 -9.68
N GLN A 235 -0.60 -26.86 -9.22
CA GLN A 235 -1.55 -27.97 -9.00
C GLN A 235 -2.04 -28.05 -7.55
N VAL A 236 -1.50 -27.25 -6.66
CA VAL A 236 -1.90 -27.21 -5.24
C VAL A 236 -3.13 -26.33 -5.11
N PRO A 237 -4.27 -26.87 -4.63
CA PRO A 237 -5.46 -26.04 -4.45
C PRO A 237 -5.34 -25.18 -3.17
N ASN A 238 -5.87 -23.95 -3.25
CA ASN A 238 -6.12 -23.10 -2.10
C ASN A 238 -7.61 -22.79 -2.05
N LEU A 239 -8.35 -23.50 -1.18
CA LEU A 239 -9.81 -23.49 -1.16
C LEU A 239 -10.40 -22.70 0.01
N ASP A 240 -9.59 -22.00 0.78
CA ASP A 240 -10.07 -21.20 1.91
C ASP A 240 -9.35 -19.86 2.10
N GLY A 241 -8.19 -19.67 1.45
CA GLY A 241 -7.40 -18.44 1.54
C GLY A 241 -6.89 -18.12 2.95
N LYS A 242 -6.89 -19.09 3.88
CA LYS A 242 -6.55 -18.83 5.30
C LYS A 242 -5.08 -18.44 5.51
N ASP A 243 -4.20 -19.01 4.69
CA ASP A 243 -2.76 -18.79 4.76
C ASP A 243 -2.30 -17.65 3.83
N ASN A 244 -3.22 -16.97 3.13
CA ASN A 244 -2.91 -15.83 2.29
C ASN A 244 -2.40 -14.65 3.10
N TYR A 245 -1.53 -13.86 2.51
CA TYR A 245 -1.15 -12.56 3.05
C TYR A 245 -2.39 -11.65 3.15
N VAL A 246 -2.63 -11.07 4.33
CA VAL A 246 -3.80 -10.23 4.59
C VAL A 246 -3.44 -8.76 4.32
N ILE A 247 -4.05 -8.18 3.28
CA ILE A 247 -3.95 -6.75 2.96
C ILE A 247 -4.85 -5.93 3.90
N LEU A 248 -6.11 -6.32 4.03
CA LEU A 248 -7.10 -5.68 4.91
C LEU A 248 -8.01 -6.72 5.53
N GLU A 249 -8.31 -6.57 6.81
CA GLU A 249 -9.39 -7.25 7.48
C GLU A 249 -10.05 -6.27 8.45
N THR A 250 -11.35 -5.99 8.26
CA THR A 250 -12.10 -5.06 9.11
C THR A 250 -13.58 -5.41 9.17
N GLU A 251 -14.23 -4.97 10.24
CA GLU A 251 -15.68 -5.09 10.46
C GLU A 251 -16.34 -3.73 10.47
N GLY A 252 -17.59 -3.66 9.99
CA GLY A 252 -18.38 -2.44 9.82
C GLY A 252 -18.94 -2.34 8.41
N ALA A 253 -19.44 -1.17 8.02
CA ALA A 253 -19.88 -0.89 6.65
C ALA A 253 -18.94 0.14 6.00
N GLY A 254 -18.56 -0.12 4.76
CA GLY A 254 -17.60 0.75 4.08
C GLY A 254 -17.24 0.34 2.67
N GLN A 255 -16.09 0.85 2.21
CA GLN A 255 -15.55 0.53 0.91
C GLN A 255 -14.00 0.55 0.93
N TYR A 256 -13.41 -0.52 0.48
CA TYR A 256 -11.98 -0.61 0.23
C TYR A 256 -11.63 0.12 -1.06
N ILE A 257 -10.61 0.99 -1.01
CA ILE A 257 -10.21 1.83 -2.14
C ILE A 257 -8.80 1.53 -2.64
N GLY A 258 -8.13 0.51 -2.11
CA GLY A 258 -6.85 0.06 -2.64
C GLY A 258 -5.73 -0.04 -1.63
N CYS A 259 -4.55 -0.34 -2.13
CA CYS A 259 -3.34 -0.45 -1.33
C CYS A 259 -2.09 -0.06 -2.12
N ASN A 260 -1.00 0.19 -1.39
CA ASN A 260 0.34 -0.02 -1.91
C ASN A 260 0.91 -1.33 -1.36
N HIS A 261 1.82 -1.94 -2.08
CA HIS A 261 2.43 -3.21 -1.77
C HIS A 261 3.93 -3.16 -2.03
N SER A 262 4.70 -3.54 -1.04
CA SER A 262 6.16 -3.61 -1.11
C SER A 262 6.61 -5.05 -0.93
N VAL A 263 7.41 -5.53 -1.86
CA VAL A 263 7.98 -6.88 -1.86
C VAL A 263 9.50 -6.78 -1.83
N ALA A 264 10.13 -7.51 -0.91
CA ALA A 264 11.52 -7.90 -1.05
C ALA A 264 11.52 -9.40 -1.35
N HIS A 265 11.78 -9.72 -2.62
CA HIS A 265 11.73 -11.07 -3.14
C HIS A 265 13.08 -11.76 -3.01
N PHE A 266 13.12 -12.96 -2.44
CA PHE A 266 14.35 -13.69 -2.22
C PHE A 266 14.24 -15.21 -2.42
N GLN A 267 13.10 -15.67 -2.90
CA GLN A 267 12.87 -17.07 -3.22
C GLN A 267 12.26 -17.24 -4.61
N GLY A 268 12.80 -18.15 -5.41
CA GLY A 268 12.29 -18.43 -6.76
C GLY A 268 12.71 -17.40 -7.80
N THR A 269 11.96 -17.35 -8.90
CA THR A 269 12.24 -16.50 -10.06
C THR A 269 11.27 -15.35 -10.23
N TRP A 270 10.07 -15.47 -9.63
CA TRP A 270 8.99 -14.50 -9.74
C TRP A 270 8.03 -14.66 -8.56
N TRP A 271 7.60 -13.56 -7.96
CA TRP A 271 6.78 -13.55 -6.75
C TRP A 271 5.27 -13.39 -7.03
N GLY A 272 4.88 -12.90 -8.22
CA GLY A 272 3.59 -12.27 -8.44
C GLY A 272 2.47 -13.16 -8.98
N GLU A 273 2.59 -14.49 -8.99
CA GLU A 273 1.57 -15.40 -9.54
C GLU A 273 0.42 -15.72 -8.56
N GLY A 274 0.45 -15.19 -7.34
CA GLY A 274 -0.57 -15.48 -6.34
C GLY A 274 -1.86 -14.72 -6.59
N ASP A 275 -3.00 -15.41 -6.45
CA ASP A 275 -4.32 -14.85 -6.71
C ASP A 275 -4.78 -13.92 -5.58
N ASP A 276 -5.42 -12.81 -5.92
CA ASP A 276 -6.18 -12.03 -4.95
C ASP A 276 -7.52 -12.70 -4.63
N MET A 277 -7.87 -12.71 -3.35
CA MET A 277 -9.13 -13.23 -2.84
C MET A 277 -9.75 -12.20 -1.90
N ILE A 278 -10.92 -11.66 -2.27
CA ILE A 278 -11.63 -10.67 -1.47
C ILE A 278 -12.96 -11.26 -1.00
N PHE A 279 -13.03 -11.49 0.31
CA PHE A 279 -14.23 -11.99 0.99
C PHE A 279 -15.04 -10.83 1.52
N ILE A 280 -16.29 -10.73 1.10
CA ILE A 280 -17.19 -9.62 1.42
C ILE A 280 -18.35 -10.15 2.24
N ASP A 281 -18.59 -9.53 3.40
CA ASP A 281 -19.71 -9.82 4.30
C ASP A 281 -19.74 -11.32 4.73
N ASP A 282 -20.72 -12.06 4.25
CA ASP A 282 -20.92 -13.47 4.61
C ASP A 282 -20.29 -14.45 3.60
N ASP A 283 -19.37 -13.98 2.76
CA ASP A 283 -18.69 -14.83 1.79
C ASP A 283 -17.95 -15.98 2.47
N THR A 284 -18.07 -17.13 1.83
CA THR A 284 -17.26 -18.31 2.06
C THR A 284 -16.52 -18.64 0.78
N TRP A 285 -15.73 -19.71 0.74
CA TRP A 285 -15.10 -20.16 -0.50
C TRP A 285 -16.14 -20.59 -1.57
N PRO A 286 -16.02 -20.20 -2.82
CA PRO A 286 -15.13 -19.15 -3.30
C PRO A 286 -15.62 -17.75 -2.93
N PRO A 287 -14.72 -16.78 -2.73
CA PRO A 287 -15.13 -15.41 -2.45
C PRO A 287 -15.84 -14.74 -3.64
N SER A 288 -16.52 -13.63 -3.38
CA SER A 288 -17.20 -12.87 -4.43
C SER A 288 -16.26 -12.28 -5.46
N MET A 289 -15.02 -12.02 -5.08
CA MET A 289 -13.96 -11.54 -5.98
C MET A 289 -12.73 -12.42 -5.83
N HIS A 290 -12.27 -12.95 -6.96
CA HIS A 290 -11.13 -13.85 -7.05
C HIS A 290 -10.34 -13.54 -8.32
N GLY A 291 -9.06 -13.25 -8.17
CA GLY A 291 -8.16 -12.89 -9.25
C GLY A 291 -7.45 -14.09 -9.88
N THR A 292 -6.39 -13.79 -10.60
CA THR A 292 -5.61 -14.73 -11.41
C THR A 292 -4.11 -14.57 -11.25
N GLY A 293 -3.65 -13.57 -10.49
CA GLY A 293 -2.26 -13.28 -10.22
C GLY A 293 -2.07 -11.94 -9.52
N GLY A 294 -0.96 -11.77 -8.84
CA GLY A 294 -0.63 -10.54 -8.12
C GLY A 294 -0.44 -9.36 -9.06
N GLU A 295 0.24 -9.55 -10.19
CA GLU A 295 0.37 -8.49 -11.19
C GLU A 295 -0.98 -8.10 -11.80
N ASP A 296 -1.90 -9.06 -11.98
CA ASP A 296 -3.24 -8.84 -12.48
C ASP A 296 -4.05 -7.99 -11.50
N TYR A 297 -3.92 -8.28 -10.19
CA TYR A 297 -4.50 -7.43 -9.14
C TYR A 297 -4.02 -5.98 -9.26
N PHE A 298 -2.73 -5.75 -9.55
CA PHE A 298 -2.18 -4.41 -9.78
C PHE A 298 -2.42 -3.86 -11.19
N ASN A 299 -3.33 -4.47 -11.99
CA ASN A 299 -3.67 -4.07 -13.36
C ASN A 299 -2.48 -4.08 -14.32
N GLN A 300 -1.60 -5.04 -14.14
CA GLN A 300 -0.49 -5.31 -15.04
C GLN A 300 -0.65 -6.71 -15.63
N GLY A 301 0.29 -7.22 -16.33
CA GLY A 301 0.20 -8.57 -16.91
C GLY A 301 1.54 -9.02 -17.44
N TRP A 302 1.80 -10.33 -17.37
CA TRP A 302 3.08 -10.92 -17.73
C TRP A 302 4.25 -10.34 -16.92
N GLY A 303 4.01 -10.11 -15.62
CA GLY A 303 4.92 -9.47 -14.71
C GLY A 303 4.60 -8.00 -14.48
N MET A 304 5.44 -7.32 -13.69
CA MET A 304 5.28 -5.91 -13.37
C MET A 304 6.06 -5.02 -14.33
N GLN A 305 5.48 -3.90 -14.71
CA GLN A 305 6.13 -2.89 -15.54
C GLN A 305 6.25 -1.57 -14.79
N LYS A 306 7.41 -0.94 -14.86
CA LYS A 306 7.63 0.37 -14.25
C LYS A 306 6.73 1.42 -14.90
N ASN A 307 5.79 1.92 -14.16
CA ASN A 307 4.85 2.95 -14.58
C ASN A 307 4.26 3.70 -13.38
N ALA A 308 3.55 4.81 -13.65
CA ALA A 308 2.80 5.58 -12.66
C ALA A 308 1.53 6.11 -13.33
N TYR A 309 0.48 5.29 -13.31
CA TYR A 309 -0.84 5.62 -13.86
C TYR A 309 -1.79 6.11 -12.76
N PRO A 310 -2.90 6.78 -13.10
CA PRO A 310 -3.82 7.32 -12.11
C PRO A 310 -4.30 6.32 -11.06
N PHE A 311 -4.52 5.06 -11.43
CA PHE A 311 -5.12 4.05 -10.56
C PHE A 311 -4.25 2.84 -10.27
N CYS A 312 -3.12 2.69 -10.95
CA CYS A 312 -2.16 1.60 -10.71
C CYS A 312 -0.76 2.00 -11.14
N GLY A 313 0.23 1.31 -10.61
CA GLY A 313 1.62 1.53 -11.03
C GLY A 313 2.64 0.76 -10.21
N THR A 314 3.86 0.73 -10.73
CA THR A 314 5.04 0.19 -10.07
C THR A 314 6.08 1.30 -9.92
N ILE A 315 6.32 1.70 -8.67
CA ILE A 315 7.17 2.84 -8.31
C ILE A 315 8.65 2.44 -8.29
N ILE A 316 8.93 1.29 -7.69
CA ILE A 316 10.25 0.65 -7.63
C ILE A 316 10.11 -0.71 -8.30
N HIS A 317 10.99 -0.99 -9.25
CA HIS A 317 11.02 -2.24 -9.98
C HIS A 317 12.35 -2.97 -9.72
N GLU A 318 12.35 -4.28 -9.84
CA GLU A 318 13.54 -5.12 -9.62
C GLU A 318 14.72 -4.76 -10.53
N GLU A 319 14.47 -4.22 -11.72
CA GLU A 319 15.50 -3.68 -12.61
C GLU A 319 16.18 -2.44 -12.03
N ASP A 320 15.48 -1.67 -11.22
CA ASP A 320 16.01 -0.48 -10.56
C ASP A 320 16.78 -0.83 -9.28
N VAL A 321 16.17 -1.72 -8.48
CA VAL A 321 16.70 -2.19 -7.21
C VAL A 321 16.51 -3.70 -7.16
N PRO A 322 17.58 -4.50 -7.28
CA PRO A 322 17.47 -5.96 -7.34
C PRO A 322 16.60 -6.51 -6.20
N ASN A 323 15.69 -7.39 -6.56
CA ASN A 323 14.76 -8.08 -5.67
C ASN A 323 13.79 -7.19 -4.89
N HIS A 324 13.63 -5.90 -5.26
CA HIS A 324 12.69 -4.99 -4.61
C HIS A 324 11.62 -4.52 -5.59
N GLN A 325 10.38 -4.51 -5.11
CA GLN A 325 9.23 -4.01 -5.84
C GLN A 325 8.34 -3.17 -4.93
N VAL A 326 7.80 -2.08 -5.46
CA VAL A 326 6.75 -1.29 -4.81
C VAL A 326 5.70 -0.96 -5.85
N SER A 327 4.48 -1.41 -5.61
CA SER A 327 3.35 -1.23 -6.53
C SER A 327 2.14 -0.67 -5.79
N TYR A 328 1.19 -0.08 -6.52
CA TYR A 328 -0.06 0.41 -5.96
C TYR A 328 -1.24 0.11 -6.88
N ARG A 329 -2.41 -0.06 -6.28
CA ARG A 329 -3.71 -0.18 -6.93
C ARG A 329 -4.73 0.68 -6.20
N TRP A 330 -5.47 1.52 -6.95
CA TRP A 330 -6.56 2.35 -6.43
C TRP A 330 -7.89 1.92 -7.04
N HIS A 331 -8.77 1.40 -6.20
CA HIS A 331 -10.16 1.09 -6.53
C HIS A 331 -11.07 2.33 -6.39
N LEU A 332 -10.64 3.48 -6.91
CA LEU A 332 -11.44 4.71 -6.84
C LEU A 332 -12.61 4.70 -7.83
N PRO A 333 -12.43 4.22 -9.08
CA PRO A 333 -13.56 4.06 -9.99
C PRO A 333 -14.41 2.80 -9.71
N ASP A 334 -13.83 1.81 -9.01
CA ASP A 334 -14.39 0.48 -8.76
C ASP A 334 -14.28 0.07 -7.27
N PRO A 335 -14.72 0.89 -6.28
CA PRO A 335 -14.56 0.58 -4.86
C PRO A 335 -15.20 -0.74 -4.47
N VAL A 336 -14.52 -1.53 -3.65
CA VAL A 336 -15.04 -2.79 -3.14
C VAL A 336 -15.86 -2.52 -1.88
N ARG A 337 -17.18 -2.63 -1.99
CA ARG A 337 -18.14 -2.28 -0.94
C ARG A 337 -18.45 -3.46 -0.05
N PHE A 338 -18.59 -3.20 1.24
CA PHE A 338 -19.02 -4.16 2.24
C PHE A 338 -20.02 -3.52 3.21
N SER A 339 -20.89 -4.33 3.78
CA SER A 339 -21.94 -3.89 4.71
C SER A 339 -21.77 -4.42 6.14
N LYS A 340 -20.91 -5.42 6.33
CA LYS A 340 -20.63 -6.03 7.65
C LYS A 340 -19.13 -6.18 7.88
N LYS A 341 -18.40 -6.72 6.93
CA LYS A 341 -16.96 -6.98 7.02
C LYS A 341 -16.35 -7.19 5.65
N ILE A 342 -15.03 -7.02 5.58
CA ILE A 342 -14.24 -7.34 4.40
C ILE A 342 -12.92 -7.96 4.82
N LYS A 343 -12.46 -8.95 4.04
CA LYS A 343 -11.11 -9.49 4.13
C LYS A 343 -10.50 -9.50 2.72
N VAL A 344 -9.46 -8.68 2.50
CA VAL A 344 -8.70 -8.59 1.25
C VAL A 344 -7.39 -9.33 1.44
N THR A 345 -7.14 -10.32 0.60
CA THR A 345 -5.94 -11.16 0.70
C THR A 345 -5.27 -11.33 -0.65
N LEU A 346 -4.01 -11.73 -0.62
CA LEU A 346 -3.23 -12.08 -1.80
C LEU A 346 -2.39 -13.33 -1.48
N GLU A 347 -2.38 -14.32 -2.35
CA GLU A 347 -1.48 -15.45 -2.23
C GLU A 347 -0.03 -15.03 -2.41
N THR A 348 0.88 -15.65 -1.70
CA THR A 348 2.32 -15.46 -1.85
C THR A 348 2.90 -16.49 -2.83
N GLY A 349 2.71 -16.23 -4.13
CA GLY A 349 2.84 -17.22 -5.19
C GLY A 349 1.68 -18.23 -5.17
N HIS A 350 1.64 -19.15 -6.12
CA HIS A 350 0.57 -20.15 -6.21
C HIS A 350 0.39 -20.92 -4.89
N ALA A 351 -0.82 -20.91 -4.37
CA ALA A 351 -1.18 -21.58 -3.10
C ALA A 351 -0.22 -21.26 -1.94
N ASN A 352 0.28 -20.02 -1.88
CA ASN A 352 1.22 -19.56 -0.85
C ASN A 352 2.53 -20.36 -0.80
N HIS A 353 3.14 -20.65 -1.94
CA HIS A 353 4.38 -21.44 -1.94
C HIS A 353 5.64 -20.62 -1.58
N LEU A 354 5.63 -19.29 -1.76
CA LEU A 354 6.79 -18.43 -1.57
C LEU A 354 6.89 -17.84 -0.15
N ARG A 355 8.14 -17.58 0.26
CA ARG A 355 8.47 -16.94 1.54
C ARG A 355 9.30 -15.70 1.28
N ASP A 356 8.63 -14.57 1.19
CA ASP A 356 9.21 -13.26 0.90
C ASP A 356 8.92 -12.27 2.02
N ASP A 357 9.50 -11.08 1.97
CA ASP A 357 9.17 -9.97 2.85
C ASP A 357 8.11 -9.09 2.16
N TRP A 358 6.87 -9.20 2.61
CA TRP A 358 5.76 -8.43 2.09
C TRP A 358 5.23 -7.42 3.10
N SER A 359 4.97 -6.20 2.63
CA SER A 359 4.25 -5.20 3.42
C SER A 359 3.27 -4.40 2.55
N THR A 360 2.14 -4.03 3.15
CA THR A 360 1.09 -3.26 2.47
C THR A 360 0.60 -2.13 3.37
N THR A 361 0.20 -1.01 2.77
CA THR A 361 -0.72 -0.07 3.41
C THR A 361 -2.04 -0.17 2.68
N ALA A 362 -3.07 -0.64 3.36
CA ALA A 362 -4.45 -0.64 2.86
C ALA A 362 -5.11 0.70 3.14
N TYR A 363 -5.99 1.16 2.23
CA TYR A 363 -6.77 2.38 2.37
C TYR A 363 -8.24 2.07 2.14
N TRP A 364 -9.09 2.58 3.03
CA TRP A 364 -10.53 2.38 2.93
C TRP A 364 -11.32 3.48 3.61
N TYR A 365 -12.61 3.52 3.37
CA TYR A 365 -13.56 4.34 4.10
C TYR A 365 -14.57 3.44 4.79
N GLN A 366 -14.89 3.72 6.05
CA GLN A 366 -15.94 3.01 6.77
C GLN A 366 -16.62 3.87 7.84
N THR A 367 -17.73 3.35 8.36
CA THR A 367 -18.45 3.94 9.50
C THR A 367 -17.61 3.84 10.79
N LEU A 368 -17.91 4.73 11.76
CA LEU A 368 -17.41 4.63 13.11
C LEU A 368 -18.51 4.02 14.04
N PRO A 369 -18.12 3.33 15.14
CA PRO A 369 -16.75 3.01 15.54
C PRO A 369 -16.12 1.95 14.65
N ALA A 370 -14.79 1.96 14.54
CA ALA A 370 -14.00 1.01 13.79
C ALA A 370 -13.15 0.12 14.71
N PRO A 371 -12.75 -1.09 14.28
CA PRO A 371 -11.81 -1.91 15.04
C PRO A 371 -10.50 -1.19 15.31
N LYS A 372 -9.88 -1.50 16.45
CA LYS A 372 -8.57 -0.97 16.82
C LYS A 372 -7.50 -1.46 15.83
N LEU A 373 -6.70 -0.53 15.34
CA LEU A 373 -5.53 -0.81 14.50
C LEU A 373 -4.27 -0.88 15.36
N GLU A 374 -3.40 -1.83 15.07
CA GLU A 374 -2.12 -2.01 15.75
C GLU A 374 -0.97 -1.96 14.76
N ILE A 375 0.18 -1.45 15.18
CA ILE A 375 1.39 -1.41 14.37
C ILE A 375 2.47 -2.30 14.98
N LEU A 376 3.23 -2.97 14.12
CA LEU A 376 4.37 -3.77 14.56
C LEU A 376 5.42 -2.90 15.27
N PRO A 377 6.17 -3.45 16.24
CA PRO A 377 7.26 -2.74 16.88
C PRO A 377 8.37 -2.39 15.89
N VAL A 378 9.20 -1.40 16.22
CA VAL A 378 10.21 -0.78 15.32
C VAL A 378 11.09 -1.82 14.63
N GLU A 379 11.65 -2.74 15.39
CA GLU A 379 12.58 -3.77 14.90
C GLU A 379 11.96 -4.70 13.85
N LYS A 380 10.63 -4.86 13.87
CA LYS A 380 9.89 -5.64 12.88
C LYS A 380 9.45 -4.81 11.67
N ARG A 381 9.74 -3.50 11.65
CA ARG A 381 9.42 -2.62 10.53
C ARG A 381 10.62 -2.30 9.65
N ILE A 382 11.84 -2.46 10.16
CA ILE A 382 13.07 -2.12 9.42
C ILE A 382 13.10 -2.89 8.10
N PRO A 383 13.24 -2.19 6.95
CA PRO A 383 13.19 -2.82 5.65
C PRO A 383 14.41 -3.71 5.42
N ARG A 384 14.22 -4.80 4.70
CA ARG A 384 15.34 -5.55 4.16
C ARG A 384 15.99 -4.76 3.03
N LYS A 385 17.31 -4.90 2.89
CA LYS A 385 18.10 -4.24 1.84
C LYS A 385 18.63 -5.28 0.85
N PRO A 386 18.89 -4.93 -0.43
CA PRO A 386 19.15 -5.91 -1.49
C PRO A 386 20.34 -6.85 -1.26
N ALA A 387 21.28 -6.49 -0.44
CA ALA A 387 22.49 -7.31 -0.17
C ALA A 387 22.29 -8.24 1.02
N PHE A 388 21.31 -9.15 0.96
CA PHE A 388 21.14 -10.15 2.00
C PHE A 388 22.21 -11.24 1.91
N PRO A 389 22.90 -11.55 3.01
CA PRO A 389 23.56 -12.85 3.11
C PRO A 389 22.51 -13.95 3.00
N ALA A 390 22.82 -14.99 2.23
CA ALA A 390 21.93 -16.14 2.03
C ALA A 390 21.48 -16.84 3.34
N GLY A 391 22.10 -16.53 4.48
CA GLY A 391 21.77 -17.07 5.79
C GLY A 391 20.68 -16.36 6.58
N ASP A 392 20.19 -15.20 6.11
CA ASP A 392 19.18 -14.42 6.86
C ASP A 392 17.73 -14.88 6.62
N HIS A 393 17.55 -15.91 5.79
CA HIS A 393 16.24 -16.49 5.54
C HIS A 393 15.97 -17.64 6.51
N PRO A 394 14.76 -17.70 7.10
CA PRO A 394 14.34 -18.91 7.78
C PRO A 394 14.43 -20.10 6.84
N ALA A 395 15.02 -21.20 7.29
CA ALA A 395 15.08 -22.42 6.49
C ALA A 395 13.67 -22.83 6.03
N PRO A 396 13.52 -23.27 4.76
CA PRO A 396 12.24 -23.79 4.27
C PRO A 396 11.79 -25.00 5.12
N PRO A 397 10.48 -25.28 5.15
CA PRO A 397 10.00 -26.52 5.74
C PRO A 397 10.70 -27.71 5.07
N LYS A 398 11.09 -28.69 5.86
CA LYS A 398 11.64 -29.93 5.30
C LYS A 398 10.56 -30.63 4.47
N ILE A 399 10.97 -31.28 3.37
CA ILE A 399 10.04 -31.98 2.47
C ILE A 399 9.17 -32.99 3.25
N GLU A 400 9.74 -33.64 4.26
CA GLU A 400 9.03 -34.58 5.11
C GLU A 400 7.93 -33.96 5.97
N ALA A 401 8.01 -32.65 6.24
CA ALA A 401 7.00 -31.88 6.99
C ALA A 401 5.85 -31.40 6.11
N LEU A 402 5.94 -31.53 4.79
CA LEU A 402 4.88 -31.15 3.86
C LEU A 402 3.74 -32.19 3.93
N ASP A 403 2.52 -31.73 3.69
CA ASP A 403 1.39 -32.64 3.50
C ASP A 403 1.60 -33.56 2.28
N PRO A 404 0.88 -34.69 2.21
CA PRO A 404 1.11 -35.67 1.16
C PRO A 404 1.00 -35.13 -0.28
N LEU A 405 0.09 -34.15 -0.51
CA LEU A 405 -0.07 -33.55 -1.83
C LEU A 405 1.15 -32.72 -2.21
N ARG A 406 1.56 -31.79 -1.35
CA ARG A 406 2.72 -30.93 -1.60
C ARG A 406 4.01 -31.74 -1.72
N LYS A 407 4.18 -32.74 -0.85
CA LYS A 407 5.29 -33.67 -0.94
C LYS A 407 5.34 -34.40 -2.29
N SER A 408 4.21 -34.95 -2.73
CA SER A 408 4.11 -35.61 -4.04
C SER A 408 4.45 -34.66 -5.21
N MET A 409 4.06 -33.37 -5.10
CA MET A 409 4.40 -32.37 -6.12
C MET A 409 5.91 -32.15 -6.23
N VAL A 410 6.61 -32.07 -5.10
CA VAL A 410 8.08 -31.94 -5.09
C VAL A 410 8.76 -33.18 -5.69
N GLU A 411 8.32 -34.36 -5.28
CA GLU A 411 8.93 -35.63 -5.73
C GLU A 411 8.69 -35.94 -7.22
N GLN A 412 7.58 -35.48 -7.80
CA GLN A 412 7.20 -35.76 -9.19
C GLN A 412 7.54 -34.62 -10.18
N ARG A 413 8.24 -33.60 -9.73
CA ARG A 413 8.52 -32.40 -10.54
C ARG A 413 9.12 -32.71 -11.90
N GLN A 414 10.17 -33.55 -11.92
CA GLN A 414 10.90 -33.86 -13.18
C GLN A 414 10.00 -34.58 -14.19
N ASP A 415 9.29 -35.61 -13.73
CA ASP A 415 8.41 -36.42 -14.57
C ASP A 415 7.30 -35.59 -15.24
N ARG A 416 6.74 -34.63 -14.49
CA ARG A 416 5.69 -33.74 -15.02
C ARG A 416 6.20 -32.73 -16.03
N MET A 417 7.41 -32.18 -15.83
CA MET A 417 8.04 -31.30 -16.80
C MET A 417 8.32 -32.04 -18.13
N GLU A 418 8.82 -33.26 -18.06
CA GLU A 418 9.05 -34.08 -19.24
C GLU A 418 7.75 -34.44 -19.97
N ALA A 419 6.69 -34.80 -19.21
CA ALA A 419 5.38 -35.08 -19.80
C ALA A 419 4.77 -33.85 -20.49
N PHE A 420 4.93 -32.65 -19.93
CA PHE A 420 4.47 -31.40 -20.57
C PHE A 420 5.20 -31.12 -21.88
N VAL A 421 6.53 -31.26 -21.91
CA VAL A 421 7.34 -31.02 -23.12
C VAL A 421 6.98 -32.04 -24.21
N ASN A 422 6.76 -33.31 -23.85
CA ASN A 422 6.51 -34.39 -24.79
C ASN A 422 5.10 -34.41 -25.38
N ASP A 423 4.10 -33.84 -24.69
CA ASP A 423 2.68 -33.86 -25.13
C ASP A 423 1.98 -32.51 -25.02
N ARG A 424 2.62 -31.46 -25.55
CA ARG A 424 2.07 -30.11 -25.53
C ARG A 424 0.67 -30.01 -26.16
N ASN A 425 0.40 -30.72 -27.25
CA ASN A 425 -0.88 -30.62 -27.94
C ASN A 425 -2.04 -31.20 -27.12
N ALA A 426 -1.83 -32.35 -26.46
CA ALA A 426 -2.83 -32.92 -25.54
C ALA A 426 -3.05 -32.03 -24.33
N TRP A 427 -1.98 -31.40 -23.81
CA TRP A 427 -2.10 -30.43 -22.74
C TRP A 427 -2.95 -29.21 -23.14
N LEU A 428 -2.70 -28.60 -24.32
CA LEU A 428 -3.49 -27.50 -24.86
C LEU A 428 -4.95 -27.86 -25.04
N ALA A 429 -5.26 -29.08 -25.54
CA ALA A 429 -6.63 -29.54 -25.70
C ALA A 429 -7.36 -29.66 -24.36
N ARG A 430 -6.72 -30.21 -23.33
CA ARG A 430 -7.28 -30.29 -21.96
C ARG A 430 -7.54 -28.89 -21.39
N ARG A 431 -6.57 -27.98 -21.49
CA ARG A 431 -6.73 -26.59 -20.99
C ARG A 431 -7.87 -25.86 -21.69
N ALA A 432 -8.04 -26.05 -23.00
CA ALA A 432 -9.14 -25.45 -23.76
C ALA A 432 -10.51 -25.98 -23.32
N GLU A 433 -10.61 -27.28 -23.00
CA GLU A 433 -11.83 -27.88 -22.46
C GLU A 433 -12.13 -27.35 -21.05
N ASP A 434 -11.13 -27.31 -20.18
CA ASP A 434 -11.29 -26.78 -18.82
C ASP A 434 -11.70 -25.30 -18.84
N SER A 435 -11.15 -24.48 -19.74
CA SER A 435 -11.55 -23.09 -19.91
C SER A 435 -13.04 -22.95 -20.25
N ARG A 436 -13.56 -23.83 -21.13
CA ARG A 436 -15.00 -23.84 -21.46
C ARG A 436 -15.87 -24.20 -20.25
N LYS A 437 -15.45 -25.21 -19.46
CA LYS A 437 -16.16 -25.61 -18.22
C LYS A 437 -16.16 -24.46 -17.21
N ARG A 438 -15.03 -23.77 -17.03
CA ARG A 438 -14.93 -22.59 -16.16
C ARG A 438 -15.83 -21.44 -16.62
N ALA A 439 -15.91 -21.15 -17.93
CA ALA A 439 -16.78 -20.12 -18.45
C ALA A 439 -18.27 -20.39 -18.16
N GLN A 440 -18.69 -21.66 -18.27
CA GLN A 440 -20.05 -22.05 -17.91
C GLN A 440 -20.28 -21.87 -16.40
N LYS A 441 -19.36 -22.35 -15.56
CA LYS A 441 -19.45 -22.20 -14.10
C LYS A 441 -19.50 -20.74 -13.68
N ASN A 442 -18.65 -19.87 -14.20
CA ASN A 442 -18.67 -18.44 -13.92
C ASN A 442 -20.04 -17.82 -14.20
N THR A 443 -20.69 -18.23 -15.29
CA THR A 443 -22.05 -17.76 -15.63
C THR A 443 -23.08 -18.22 -14.61
N GLU A 444 -22.99 -19.46 -14.14
CA GLU A 444 -23.89 -20.02 -13.12
C GLU A 444 -23.67 -19.34 -11.77
N ASP A 445 -22.42 -19.15 -11.36
CA ASP A 445 -22.05 -18.50 -10.10
C ASP A 445 -22.52 -17.03 -10.08
N ALA A 446 -22.35 -16.28 -11.17
CA ALA A 446 -22.85 -14.91 -11.29
C ALA A 446 -24.38 -14.83 -11.14
N LYS A 447 -25.12 -15.77 -11.72
CA LYS A 447 -26.58 -15.86 -11.56
C LYS A 447 -26.95 -16.18 -10.10
N ALA A 448 -26.27 -17.12 -9.46
CA ALA A 448 -26.51 -17.49 -8.08
C ALA A 448 -26.18 -16.34 -7.11
N LEU A 449 -25.10 -15.63 -7.34
CA LEU A 449 -24.73 -14.44 -6.56
C LEU A 449 -25.84 -13.37 -6.64
N ARG A 450 -26.31 -13.07 -7.85
CA ARG A 450 -27.41 -12.09 -8.05
C ARG A 450 -28.68 -12.51 -7.31
N GLN A 451 -29.05 -13.78 -7.36
CA GLN A 451 -30.23 -14.29 -6.67
C GLN A 451 -30.10 -14.16 -5.15
N ARG A 452 -28.95 -14.56 -4.55
CA ARG A 452 -28.69 -14.41 -3.11
C ARG A 452 -28.79 -12.94 -2.68
N TRP A 453 -28.20 -12.05 -3.45
CA TRP A 453 -28.24 -10.60 -3.15
C TRP A 453 -29.68 -10.05 -3.17
N LEU A 454 -30.49 -10.40 -4.18
CA LEU A 454 -31.89 -9.97 -4.25
C LEU A 454 -32.73 -10.53 -3.10
N GLN A 455 -32.52 -11.79 -2.70
CA GLN A 455 -33.18 -12.39 -1.53
C GLN A 455 -32.82 -11.66 -0.24
N GLY A 456 -31.57 -11.27 -0.06
CA GLY A 456 -31.10 -10.47 1.08
C GLY A 456 -31.74 -9.06 1.14
N LEU A 457 -32.18 -8.52 0.00
CA LEU A 457 -32.91 -7.25 -0.10
C LEU A 457 -34.42 -7.41 0.07
N GLY A 458 -34.94 -8.64 0.30
CA GLY A 458 -36.37 -8.90 0.37
C GLY A 458 -37.12 -8.75 -0.97
N LYS A 459 -36.41 -8.94 -2.09
CA LYS A 459 -36.93 -8.81 -3.48
C LYS A 459 -37.02 -10.16 -4.18
#